data_c0fcc344412fca9947edff3fa089b364
#
_entry.id   c0fcc344412fca9947edff3fa089b364
#
_cell.length_a   1.000
_cell.length_b   1.000
_cell.length_c   1.000
_cell.angle_alpha   90.00
_cell.angle_beta   90.00
_cell.angle_gamma   90.00
#
_symmetry.space_group_name_H-M   'P 1'
#
loop_
_entity.id
_entity.type
_entity.pdbx_description
1 polymer ?
#
loop_
_entity_poly.entity_id
_entity_poly.type
_entity_poly.pdbx_seq_one_letter_code
_entity_poly.pdbx_strand_id
1 'polypeptide(L)'
;FISPSPNGGVIMEFSGKELIKGEPDASSFPSGGLRATFEARGYTTWDPTSYAFIKGKTLCIPTAFCSYGGEALDKKTPLLRSMKALNKQALRILRLFGNEKVSYVITSVGPEQEYFLITKEMYDQRKDLQFTGRTLFGARPPKGQEMDDHYFGVIKPRVEAYMADLNEELWKLGILAKTQHNEVAPAQHELAPIYTTTNIATDHNQLTMEIMQKVAARHGLVCLLHEKPFAGVNGSGKHNNWSISTDTGGNLLSPGETPYENAQFLLFLCAVIKAVDDYQDLLRLSVATAGNDHRLGANEAPPAIISMFLGDELTELLDALEAGRAYSEKSKCKMSVGVDVLPSFTKDTTDRKKTIRTETVLHLLLSQEISLNSVCWDLPTVSHAPT
;
A
#
# COMPACT_ATOMS: atom_id res chain seq x y z
N PHE A 1 5.74 -21.02 -26.76
CA PHE A 1 4.71 -22.08 -26.67
C PHE A 1 3.73 -21.67 -25.54
N ILE A 2 2.43 -21.72 -25.84
CA ILE A 2 1.37 -21.44 -24.88
C ILE A 2 0.79 -22.79 -24.49
N SER A 3 0.98 -23.23 -23.25
CA SER A 3 0.37 -24.43 -22.74
C SER A 3 -0.74 -24.07 -21.73
N PRO A 4 -1.93 -24.60 -21.83
CA PRO A 4 -2.96 -24.35 -20.83
C PRO A 4 -2.58 -25.02 -19.51
N SER A 5 -2.62 -24.25 -18.42
CA SER A 5 -2.49 -24.79 -17.07
C SER A 5 -3.71 -25.66 -16.74
N PRO A 6 -3.54 -26.72 -15.92
CA PRO A 6 -4.66 -27.54 -15.44
C PRO A 6 -5.75 -26.75 -14.71
N ASN A 7 -5.45 -25.53 -14.28
CA ASN A 7 -6.38 -24.61 -13.60
C ASN A 7 -6.86 -23.44 -14.49
N GLY A 8 -6.77 -23.57 -15.83
CA GLY A 8 -7.26 -22.55 -16.76
C GLY A 8 -6.36 -21.34 -16.96
N GLY A 9 -5.20 -21.25 -16.32
CA GLY A 9 -4.21 -20.21 -16.57
C GLY A 9 -3.35 -20.53 -17.80
N VAL A 10 -2.97 -19.50 -18.53
CA VAL A 10 -2.04 -19.61 -19.67
C VAL A 10 -0.61 -19.49 -19.13
N ILE A 11 0.17 -20.57 -19.24
CA ILE A 11 1.60 -20.52 -18.95
C ILE A 11 2.33 -20.16 -20.24
N MET A 12 2.98 -19.00 -20.26
CA MET A 12 3.94 -18.67 -21.30
C MET A 12 5.33 -19.08 -20.85
N GLU A 13 5.87 -20.08 -21.49
CA GLU A 13 7.24 -20.52 -21.27
C GLU A 13 8.15 -19.79 -22.26
N PHE A 14 9.06 -19.00 -21.75
CA PHE A 14 10.12 -18.40 -22.54
C PHE A 14 11.34 -19.33 -22.45
N SER A 15 11.62 -20.07 -23.50
CA SER A 15 12.92 -20.71 -23.62
C SER A 15 13.97 -19.64 -23.87
N GLY A 16 14.87 -19.44 -22.93
CA GLY A 16 16.04 -18.61 -23.14
C GLY A 16 16.86 -19.15 -24.33
N LYS A 17 17.59 -18.26 -25.00
CA LYS A 17 18.59 -18.66 -25.98
C LYS A 17 19.65 -19.50 -25.26
N GLU A 18 20.01 -20.66 -25.78
CA GLU A 18 21.17 -21.38 -25.28
C GLU A 18 22.40 -20.48 -25.33
N LEU A 19 23.04 -20.27 -24.19
CA LEU A 19 24.31 -19.58 -24.14
C LEU A 19 25.33 -20.42 -24.91
N ILE A 20 26.05 -19.81 -25.84
CA ILE A 20 27.13 -20.47 -26.54
C ILE A 20 28.14 -20.92 -25.50
N LYS A 21 28.41 -22.21 -25.43
CA LYS A 21 29.26 -22.82 -24.44
C LYS A 21 30.64 -22.17 -24.44
N GLY A 22 30.98 -21.45 -23.38
CA GLY A 22 32.24 -20.74 -23.18
C GLY A 22 32.24 -19.25 -23.46
N GLU A 23 31.12 -18.62 -23.86
CA GLU A 23 31.01 -17.17 -23.86
C GLU A 23 30.75 -16.63 -22.45
N PRO A 24 31.59 -15.70 -21.97
CA PRO A 24 31.27 -15.00 -20.72
C PRO A 24 30.11 -14.04 -20.94
N ASP A 25 29.13 -14.06 -20.04
CA ASP A 25 28.12 -13.03 -19.97
C ASP A 25 28.75 -11.74 -19.40
N ALA A 26 29.24 -10.90 -20.29
CA ALA A 26 29.92 -9.66 -19.93
C ALA A 26 28.98 -8.65 -19.25
N SER A 27 27.65 -8.79 -19.37
CA SER A 27 26.67 -7.92 -18.75
C SER A 27 26.58 -8.12 -17.23
N SER A 28 26.90 -9.31 -16.76
CA SER A 28 26.84 -9.67 -15.34
C SER A 28 28.15 -9.39 -14.57
N PHE A 29 29.23 -9.01 -15.25
CA PHE A 29 30.55 -8.86 -14.65
C PHE A 29 31.25 -7.57 -15.13
N PRO A 30 30.83 -6.39 -14.61
CA PRO A 30 31.29 -5.12 -15.14
C PRO A 30 32.76 -4.77 -14.83
N SER A 31 33.46 -5.49 -14.01
CA SER A 31 34.88 -5.18 -13.71
C SER A 31 35.72 -6.42 -13.42
N GLY A 32 36.38 -6.89 -14.45
CA GLY A 32 37.66 -7.56 -14.30
C GLY A 32 37.68 -8.99 -13.78
N GLY A 33 36.63 -9.75 -13.91
CA GLY A 33 36.67 -11.16 -13.53
C GLY A 33 35.83 -12.02 -14.44
N LEU A 34 36.47 -12.73 -15.35
CA LEU A 34 35.82 -13.84 -16.04
C LEU A 34 35.51 -14.93 -15.03
N ARG A 35 34.23 -15.08 -14.69
CA ARG A 35 33.74 -16.20 -13.91
C ARG A 35 33.04 -17.19 -14.84
N ALA A 36 33.11 -18.47 -14.53
CA ALA A 36 32.30 -19.46 -15.21
C ALA A 36 30.82 -19.09 -15.00
N THR A 37 30.10 -18.87 -16.09
CA THR A 37 28.65 -18.71 -16.05
C THR A 37 28.03 -20.11 -15.95
N PHE A 38 27.19 -20.31 -14.98
CA PHE A 38 26.34 -21.49 -14.91
C PHE A 38 25.05 -21.23 -15.66
N GLU A 39 24.40 -22.25 -16.15
CA GLU A 39 23.04 -22.12 -16.70
C GLU A 39 22.16 -21.38 -15.69
N ALA A 40 21.43 -20.39 -16.19
CA ALA A 40 20.43 -19.71 -15.37
C ALA A 40 19.40 -20.73 -14.89
N ARG A 41 19.43 -21.04 -13.60
CA ARG A 41 18.49 -22.00 -12.98
C ARG A 41 17.26 -21.29 -12.44
N GLY A 42 16.72 -20.40 -13.20
CA GLY A 42 15.50 -19.69 -12.88
C GLY A 42 14.65 -19.50 -14.12
N TYR A 43 13.39 -19.24 -13.91
CA TYR A 43 12.45 -18.93 -14.98
C TYR A 43 11.46 -17.86 -14.56
N THR A 44 11.01 -17.13 -15.56
CA THR A 44 9.97 -16.11 -15.41
C THR A 44 8.65 -16.71 -15.86
N THR A 45 7.63 -16.58 -15.05
CA THR A 45 6.27 -16.98 -15.38
C THR A 45 5.37 -15.77 -15.45
N TRP A 46 4.39 -15.80 -16.36
CA TRP A 46 3.34 -14.80 -16.36
C TRP A 46 2.47 -14.94 -15.11
N ASP A 47 2.13 -13.80 -14.48
CA ASP A 47 1.13 -13.76 -13.42
C ASP A 47 -0.27 -13.54 -14.02
N PRO A 48 -1.11 -14.59 -14.09
CA PRO A 48 -2.44 -14.48 -14.70
C PRO A 48 -3.43 -13.71 -13.81
N THR A 49 -3.06 -13.37 -12.58
CA THR A 49 -3.90 -12.61 -11.64
C THR A 49 -3.69 -11.11 -11.73
N SER A 50 -2.72 -10.67 -12.56
CA SER A 50 -2.43 -9.27 -12.82
C SER A 50 -2.58 -8.97 -14.31
N TYR A 51 -3.15 -7.81 -14.64
CA TYR A 51 -3.44 -7.45 -16.02
C TYR A 51 -2.20 -6.98 -16.76
N ALA A 52 -2.06 -7.39 -18.03
CA ALA A 52 -1.13 -6.75 -18.93
C ALA A 52 -1.60 -5.33 -19.26
N PHE A 53 -0.68 -4.39 -19.41
CA PHE A 53 -0.99 -2.98 -19.66
C PHE A 53 -0.01 -2.36 -20.65
N ILE A 54 -0.37 -1.23 -21.22
CA ILE A 54 0.48 -0.46 -22.13
C ILE A 54 0.98 0.78 -21.41
N LYS A 55 2.30 0.87 -21.27
CA LYS A 55 2.98 2.05 -20.73
C LYS A 55 3.76 2.76 -21.83
N GLY A 56 3.26 3.90 -22.26
CA GLY A 56 3.78 4.60 -23.44
C GLY A 56 3.61 3.77 -24.72
N LYS A 57 4.73 3.25 -25.27
CA LYS A 57 4.73 2.38 -26.46
C LYS A 57 5.09 0.93 -26.12
N THR A 58 5.15 0.58 -24.83
CA THR A 58 5.63 -0.73 -24.36
C THR A 58 4.47 -1.53 -23.77
N LEU A 59 4.29 -2.75 -24.25
CA LEU A 59 3.42 -3.74 -23.60
C LEU A 59 4.16 -4.30 -22.39
N CYS A 60 3.56 -4.14 -21.21
CA CYS A 60 4.05 -4.66 -19.96
C CYS A 60 3.20 -5.86 -19.54
N ILE A 61 3.83 -6.98 -19.25
CA ILE A 61 3.19 -8.21 -18.80
C ILE A 61 3.71 -8.50 -17.39
N PRO A 62 2.87 -8.49 -16.36
CA PRO A 62 3.27 -8.84 -15.00
C PRO A 62 3.78 -10.28 -14.92
N THR A 63 4.93 -10.47 -14.29
CA THR A 63 5.60 -11.75 -14.18
C THR A 63 6.07 -12.01 -12.75
N ALA A 64 6.23 -13.28 -12.42
CA ALA A 64 6.92 -13.75 -11.23
C ALA A 64 8.20 -14.49 -11.64
N PHE A 65 9.25 -14.36 -10.83
CA PHE A 65 10.55 -14.98 -11.10
C PHE A 65 10.95 -15.92 -9.95
N CYS A 66 11.24 -17.16 -10.28
CA CYS A 66 11.62 -18.18 -9.31
C CYS A 66 12.71 -19.10 -9.86
N SER A 67 13.43 -19.75 -8.94
CA SER A 67 14.41 -20.78 -9.29
C SER A 67 13.75 -22.10 -9.69
N TYR A 68 14.49 -23.00 -10.28
CA TYR A 68 14.03 -24.37 -10.55
C TYR A 68 13.65 -25.13 -9.28
N GLY A 69 14.29 -24.83 -8.16
CA GLY A 69 13.94 -25.41 -6.85
C GLY A 69 12.67 -24.79 -6.24
N GLY A 70 12.14 -23.73 -6.86
CA GLY A 70 10.95 -23.03 -6.40
C GLY A 70 11.23 -21.93 -5.39
N GLU A 71 12.49 -21.56 -5.15
CA GLU A 71 12.83 -20.40 -4.31
C GLU A 71 12.39 -19.11 -5.02
N ALA A 72 11.88 -18.17 -4.25
CA ALA A 72 11.53 -16.86 -4.75
C ALA A 72 12.80 -16.07 -5.11
N LEU A 73 12.85 -15.54 -6.32
CA LEU A 73 13.91 -14.66 -6.79
C LEU A 73 13.42 -13.22 -6.98
N ASP A 74 12.15 -12.98 -6.69
CA ASP A 74 11.50 -11.68 -6.69
C ASP A 74 10.69 -11.49 -5.40
N LYS A 75 9.99 -10.37 -5.31
CA LYS A 75 9.11 -10.03 -4.19
C LYS A 75 7.66 -10.43 -4.43
N LYS A 76 7.27 -10.60 -5.69
CA LYS A 76 5.93 -10.99 -6.09
C LYS A 76 5.61 -12.44 -5.70
N THR A 77 6.56 -13.34 -5.88
CA THR A 77 6.39 -14.75 -5.52
C THR A 77 6.04 -14.96 -4.04
N PRO A 78 6.72 -14.33 -3.05
CA PRO A 78 6.30 -14.41 -1.66
C PRO A 78 4.90 -13.87 -1.41
N LEU A 79 4.53 -12.75 -2.03
CA LEU A 79 3.20 -12.16 -1.93
C LEU A 79 2.11 -13.14 -2.42
N LEU A 80 2.27 -13.68 -3.61
CA LEU A 80 1.32 -14.64 -4.18
C LEU A 80 1.18 -15.91 -3.31
N ARG A 81 2.30 -16.39 -2.76
CA ARG A 81 2.31 -17.53 -1.83
C ARG A 81 1.59 -17.22 -0.53
N SER A 82 1.79 -16.04 0.04
CA SER A 82 1.10 -15.60 1.26
C SER A 82 -0.40 -15.51 1.05
N MET A 83 -0.85 -14.92 -0.06
CA MET A 83 -2.27 -14.86 -0.42
C MET A 83 -2.88 -16.24 -0.56
N LYS A 84 -2.17 -17.18 -1.20
CA LYS A 84 -2.61 -18.58 -1.35
C LYS A 84 -2.69 -19.30 0.00
N ALA A 85 -1.72 -19.08 0.87
CA ALA A 85 -1.69 -19.67 2.21
C ALA A 85 -2.85 -19.15 3.06
N LEU A 86 -3.08 -17.83 3.04
CA LEU A 86 -4.20 -17.20 3.75
C LEU A 86 -5.53 -17.74 3.24
N ASN A 87 -5.74 -17.77 1.92
CA ASN A 87 -6.96 -18.34 1.32
C ASN A 87 -7.23 -19.75 1.84
N LYS A 88 -6.23 -20.63 1.82
CA LYS A 88 -6.36 -22.02 2.30
C LYS A 88 -6.80 -22.08 3.75
N GLN A 89 -6.22 -21.29 4.64
CA GLN A 89 -6.54 -21.32 6.06
C GLN A 89 -7.89 -20.64 6.37
N ALA A 90 -8.18 -19.53 5.71
CA ALA A 90 -9.45 -18.84 5.87
C ALA A 90 -10.63 -19.72 5.44
N LEU A 91 -10.52 -20.40 4.31
CA LEU A 91 -11.54 -21.37 3.86
C LEU A 91 -11.75 -22.50 4.87
N ARG A 92 -10.67 -23.00 5.48
CA ARG A 92 -10.78 -24.03 6.52
C ARG A 92 -11.59 -23.53 7.71
N ILE A 93 -11.37 -22.30 8.15
CA ILE A 93 -12.13 -21.67 9.24
C ILE A 93 -13.59 -21.46 8.83
N LEU A 94 -13.84 -20.89 7.66
CA LEU A 94 -15.20 -20.63 7.16
C LEU A 94 -16.05 -21.91 7.13
N ARG A 95 -15.46 -23.03 6.73
CA ARG A 95 -16.16 -24.33 6.74
C ARG A 95 -16.53 -24.81 8.13
N LEU A 96 -15.69 -24.53 9.15
CA LEU A 96 -16.04 -24.82 10.53
C LEU A 96 -17.25 -24.00 11.02
N PHE A 97 -17.48 -22.82 10.43
CA PHE A 97 -18.67 -22.02 10.67
C PHE A 97 -19.86 -22.39 9.76
N GLY A 98 -19.76 -23.51 9.02
CA GLY A 98 -20.81 -23.98 8.11
C GLY A 98 -20.93 -23.21 6.79
N ASN A 99 -19.98 -22.37 6.46
CA ASN A 99 -19.98 -21.64 5.20
C ASN A 99 -19.30 -22.46 4.09
N GLU A 100 -20.11 -23.25 3.39
CA GLU A 100 -19.68 -24.11 2.30
C GLU A 100 -19.73 -23.44 0.92
N LYS A 101 -20.41 -22.30 0.81
CA LYS A 101 -20.62 -21.59 -0.47
C LYS A 101 -19.39 -20.80 -0.92
N VAL A 102 -18.53 -20.42 -0.01
CA VAL A 102 -17.29 -19.68 -0.32
C VAL A 102 -16.29 -20.63 -0.93
N SER A 103 -15.85 -20.31 -2.13
CA SER A 103 -14.82 -21.07 -2.87
C SER A 103 -13.43 -20.42 -2.76
N TYR A 104 -13.39 -19.11 -2.50
CA TYR A 104 -12.15 -18.36 -2.48
C TYR A 104 -12.20 -17.19 -1.50
N VAL A 105 -11.07 -16.96 -0.82
CA VAL A 105 -10.85 -15.83 0.08
C VAL A 105 -9.67 -15.02 -0.43
N ILE A 106 -9.85 -13.71 -0.52
CA ILE A 106 -8.87 -12.80 -1.07
C ILE A 106 -8.57 -11.66 -0.10
N THR A 107 -7.33 -11.21 -0.11
CA THR A 107 -6.95 -9.95 0.51
C THR A 107 -7.07 -8.81 -0.48
N SER A 108 -7.57 -7.68 -0.02
CA SER A 108 -7.62 -6.43 -0.77
C SER A 108 -6.89 -5.33 -0.02
N VAL A 109 -6.37 -4.37 -0.74
CA VAL A 109 -5.74 -3.18 -0.17
C VAL A 109 -6.00 -1.95 -1.02
N GLY A 110 -6.22 -0.82 -0.36
CA GLY A 110 -6.25 0.51 -0.93
C GLY A 110 -5.08 1.31 -0.36
N PRO A 111 -3.95 1.38 -1.06
CA PRO A 111 -2.81 2.15 -0.60
C PRO A 111 -3.06 3.64 -0.85
N GLU A 112 -2.90 4.44 0.18
CA GLU A 112 -2.88 5.89 0.09
C GLU A 112 -1.45 6.36 -0.13
N GLN A 113 -1.23 7.31 -1.02
CA GLN A 113 0.09 7.86 -1.28
C GLN A 113 0.11 9.34 -0.98
N GLU A 114 0.76 9.71 0.11
CA GLU A 114 1.11 11.09 0.38
C GLU A 114 2.39 11.47 -0.37
N TYR A 115 2.49 12.74 -0.74
CA TYR A 115 3.62 13.26 -1.50
C TYR A 115 3.73 14.77 -1.39
N PHE A 116 4.91 15.32 -1.68
CA PHE A 116 5.14 16.75 -1.76
C PHE A 116 5.35 17.19 -3.19
N LEU A 117 4.83 18.36 -3.54
CA LEU A 117 5.07 19.01 -4.82
C LEU A 117 5.85 20.31 -4.63
N ILE A 118 7.01 20.39 -5.26
CA ILE A 118 7.80 21.62 -5.30
C ILE A 118 8.05 22.05 -6.74
N THR A 119 8.40 23.31 -6.95
CA THR A 119 8.77 23.75 -8.29
C THR A 119 10.09 23.14 -8.71
N LYS A 120 10.22 22.80 -9.99
CA LYS A 120 11.46 22.28 -10.54
C LYS A 120 12.61 23.29 -10.37
N GLU A 121 12.33 24.57 -10.50
CA GLU A 121 13.31 25.65 -10.29
C GLU A 121 13.93 25.60 -8.89
N MET A 122 13.11 25.48 -7.85
CA MET A 122 13.59 25.35 -6.47
C MET A 122 14.38 24.05 -6.25
N TYR A 123 13.91 22.95 -6.82
CA TYR A 123 14.58 21.65 -6.74
C TYR A 123 15.97 21.69 -7.38
N ASP A 124 16.09 22.30 -8.56
CA ASP A 124 17.37 22.37 -9.29
C ASP A 124 18.44 23.20 -8.55
N GLN A 125 18.02 24.10 -7.64
CA GLN A 125 18.91 24.87 -6.78
C GLN A 125 19.38 24.12 -5.53
N ARG A 126 18.76 22.97 -5.20
CA ARG A 126 18.99 22.23 -3.94
C ARG A 126 19.63 20.87 -4.21
N LYS A 127 20.93 20.79 -4.01
CA LYS A 127 21.71 19.55 -4.15
C LYS A 127 21.30 18.46 -3.15
N ASP A 128 20.93 18.85 -1.94
CA ASP A 128 20.42 17.91 -0.94
C ASP A 128 19.12 17.22 -1.41
N LEU A 129 18.16 17.96 -1.95
CA LEU A 129 16.94 17.36 -2.52
C LEU A 129 17.24 16.44 -3.72
N GLN A 130 18.21 16.83 -4.58
CA GLN A 130 18.56 16.02 -5.75
C GLN A 130 19.22 14.69 -5.36
N PHE A 131 20.12 14.71 -4.39
CA PHE A 131 20.91 13.53 -4.03
C PHE A 131 20.29 12.68 -2.92
N THR A 132 19.48 13.26 -2.04
CA THR A 132 18.93 12.54 -0.88
C THR A 132 17.40 12.50 -0.82
N GLY A 133 16.72 13.22 -1.71
CA GLY A 133 15.25 13.35 -1.68
C GLY A 133 14.72 14.21 -0.54
N ARG A 134 15.59 14.76 0.32
CA ARG A 134 15.20 15.59 1.47
C ARG A 134 16.14 16.76 1.68
N THR A 135 15.68 17.78 2.41
CA THR A 135 16.56 18.87 2.85
C THR A 135 17.45 18.41 4.01
N LEU A 136 18.73 18.71 3.94
CA LEU A 136 19.69 18.44 5.01
C LEU A 136 19.88 19.65 5.93
N PHE A 137 19.67 20.85 5.42
CA PHE A 137 19.83 22.12 6.11
C PHE A 137 18.92 23.18 5.48
N GLY A 138 18.74 24.28 6.17
CA GLY A 138 17.95 25.41 5.71
C GLY A 138 17.09 26.02 6.82
N ALA A 139 16.55 27.18 6.56
CA ALA A 139 15.60 27.82 7.45
C ALA A 139 14.25 27.08 7.44
N ARG A 140 13.54 27.18 8.55
CA ARG A 140 12.15 26.71 8.59
C ARG A 140 11.30 27.55 7.63
N PRO A 141 10.25 26.96 7.05
CA PRO A 141 9.32 27.73 6.23
C PRO A 141 8.67 28.82 7.09
N PRO A 142 8.30 29.96 6.49
CA PRO A 142 7.65 31.06 7.21
C PRO A 142 6.26 30.66 7.74
N LYS A 143 5.66 29.66 7.14
CA LYS A 143 4.40 29.05 7.54
C LYS A 143 4.60 27.57 7.78
N GLY A 144 4.12 27.07 8.92
CA GLY A 144 4.12 25.67 9.29
C GLY A 144 2.76 25.02 9.05
N GLN A 145 2.28 24.31 10.06
CA GLN A 145 1.03 23.56 10.04
C GLN A 145 -0.02 24.17 10.96
N GLU A 146 0.03 25.47 11.16
CA GLU A 146 -0.84 26.18 12.08
C GLU A 146 -2.30 25.97 11.69
N MET A 147 -3.11 25.49 12.64
CA MET A 147 -4.54 25.24 12.52
C MET A 147 -4.92 24.28 11.37
N ASP A 148 -3.99 23.50 10.86
CA ASP A 148 -4.19 22.59 9.71
C ASP A 148 -4.78 23.29 8.47
N ASP A 149 -4.46 24.55 8.30
CA ASP A 149 -5.09 25.40 7.29
C ASP A 149 -4.74 25.00 5.85
N HIS A 150 -3.63 24.30 5.63
CA HIS A 150 -3.32 23.73 4.33
C HIS A 150 -4.26 22.54 4.02
N TYR A 151 -4.52 21.68 4.99
CA TYR A 151 -5.42 20.53 4.84
C TYR A 151 -6.84 20.96 4.45
N PHE A 152 -7.36 21.99 5.12
CA PHE A 152 -8.69 22.55 4.84
C PHE A 152 -8.71 23.62 3.74
N GLY A 153 -7.55 23.92 3.16
CA GLY A 153 -7.39 24.93 2.13
C GLY A 153 -7.78 24.45 0.74
N VAL A 154 -7.92 25.40 -0.18
CA VAL A 154 -8.18 25.10 -1.59
C VAL A 154 -6.95 24.55 -2.28
N ILE A 155 -7.14 23.63 -3.20
CA ILE A 155 -6.08 23.14 -4.09
C ILE A 155 -5.74 24.27 -5.07
N LYS A 156 -4.46 24.63 -5.17
CA LYS A 156 -4.00 25.68 -6.08
C LYS A 156 -4.18 25.24 -7.54
N PRO A 157 -4.57 26.14 -8.46
CA PRO A 157 -4.87 25.77 -9.85
C PRO A 157 -3.77 24.97 -10.56
N ARG A 158 -2.49 25.26 -10.27
CA ARG A 158 -1.37 24.51 -10.84
C ARG A 158 -1.29 23.08 -10.29
N VAL A 159 -1.62 22.87 -9.03
CA VAL A 159 -1.67 21.54 -8.40
C VAL A 159 -2.88 20.78 -8.92
N GLU A 160 -4.02 21.43 -9.05
CA GLU A 160 -5.24 20.88 -9.63
C GLU A 160 -5.01 20.38 -11.07
N ALA A 161 -4.34 21.16 -11.90
CA ALA A 161 -3.97 20.76 -13.26
C ALA A 161 -3.06 19.52 -13.27
N TYR A 162 -2.09 19.47 -12.37
CA TYR A 162 -1.24 18.26 -12.19
C TYR A 162 -2.07 17.04 -11.77
N MET A 163 -2.95 17.21 -10.80
CA MET A 163 -3.80 16.13 -10.29
C MET A 163 -4.75 15.59 -11.37
N ALA A 164 -5.31 16.47 -12.20
CA ALA A 164 -6.17 16.06 -13.31
C ALA A 164 -5.42 15.21 -14.34
N ASP A 165 -4.25 15.69 -14.80
CA ASP A 165 -3.41 14.92 -15.73
C ASP A 165 -2.94 13.59 -15.12
N LEU A 166 -2.59 13.60 -13.83
CA LEU A 166 -2.18 12.40 -13.12
C LEU A 166 -3.30 11.36 -13.12
N ASN A 167 -4.53 11.75 -12.84
CA ASN A 167 -5.68 10.86 -12.88
C ASN A 167 -5.85 10.22 -14.25
N GLU A 168 -5.79 11.00 -15.32
CA GLU A 168 -5.93 10.47 -16.68
C GLU A 168 -4.85 9.44 -17.02
N GLU A 169 -3.61 9.71 -16.67
CA GLU A 169 -2.50 8.77 -16.93
C GLU A 169 -2.65 7.48 -16.11
N LEU A 170 -3.11 7.59 -14.85
CA LEU A 170 -3.35 6.42 -14.01
C LEU A 170 -4.55 5.59 -14.51
N TRP A 171 -5.64 6.23 -14.94
CA TRP A 171 -6.79 5.52 -15.50
C TRP A 171 -6.45 4.77 -16.79
N LYS A 172 -5.59 5.31 -17.64
CA LYS A 172 -5.07 4.60 -18.84
C LYS A 172 -4.32 3.31 -18.48
N LEU A 173 -3.76 3.24 -17.29
CA LEU A 173 -3.08 2.04 -16.76
C LEU A 173 -4.00 1.11 -15.95
N GLY A 174 -5.29 1.44 -15.84
CA GLY A 174 -6.25 0.69 -15.04
C GLY A 174 -6.20 0.98 -13.54
N ILE A 175 -5.46 2.00 -13.12
CA ILE A 175 -5.36 2.43 -11.73
C ILE A 175 -6.48 3.42 -11.45
N LEU A 176 -7.44 3.01 -10.62
CA LEU A 176 -8.63 3.81 -10.34
C LEU A 176 -8.35 4.86 -9.25
N ALA A 177 -7.49 5.83 -9.55
CA ALA A 177 -7.27 6.98 -8.70
C ALA A 177 -8.57 7.77 -8.57
N LYS A 178 -8.97 8.11 -7.35
CA LYS A 178 -10.27 8.74 -7.08
C LYS A 178 -10.16 9.95 -6.17
N THR A 179 -9.49 9.82 -5.05
CA THR A 179 -9.40 10.86 -4.03
C THR A 179 -8.07 11.59 -4.14
N GLN A 180 -8.14 12.91 -4.17
CA GLN A 180 -6.97 13.79 -4.13
C GLN A 180 -7.33 15.00 -3.29
N HIS A 181 -6.47 15.33 -2.33
CA HIS A 181 -6.65 16.49 -1.45
C HIS A 181 -5.29 17.01 -0.95
N ASN A 182 -5.34 18.13 -0.26
CA ASN A 182 -4.19 18.65 0.47
C ASN A 182 -3.98 17.85 1.76
N GLU A 183 -2.73 17.66 2.14
CA GLU A 183 -2.32 17.17 3.43
C GLU A 183 -1.91 18.31 4.38
N VAL A 184 -1.60 17.97 5.64
CA VAL A 184 -1.37 18.96 6.70
C VAL A 184 -0.12 19.80 6.45
N ALA A 185 0.97 19.21 5.93
CA ALA A 185 2.20 19.94 5.69
C ALA A 185 2.08 20.86 4.45
N PRO A 186 2.73 22.02 4.46
CA PRO A 186 2.78 22.89 3.29
C PRO A 186 3.29 22.17 2.04
N ALA A 187 2.57 22.27 0.93
CA ALA A 187 2.85 21.62 -0.35
C ALA A 187 2.76 20.08 -0.33
N GLN A 188 2.14 19.52 0.68
CA GLN A 188 1.83 18.10 0.79
C GLN A 188 0.42 17.81 0.27
N HIS A 189 0.29 16.69 -0.41
CA HIS A 189 -0.96 16.22 -1.02
C HIS A 189 -1.05 14.72 -0.89
N GLU A 190 -2.24 14.17 -1.10
CA GLU A 190 -2.49 12.74 -1.08
C GLU A 190 -3.26 12.28 -2.31
N LEU A 191 -3.01 11.04 -2.71
CA LEU A 191 -3.77 10.31 -3.70
C LEU A 191 -4.20 8.97 -3.13
N ALA A 192 -5.48 8.68 -3.19
CA ALA A 192 -6.05 7.39 -2.79
C ALA A 192 -6.78 6.73 -3.97
N PRO A 193 -6.34 5.56 -4.42
CA PRO A 193 -7.06 4.76 -5.42
C PRO A 193 -8.19 3.98 -4.76
N ILE A 194 -9.13 3.51 -5.58
CA ILE A 194 -10.08 2.49 -5.16
C ILE A 194 -9.29 1.21 -4.87
N TYR A 195 -9.60 0.55 -3.75
CA TYR A 195 -8.96 -0.70 -3.35
C TYR A 195 -9.16 -1.80 -4.39
N THR A 196 -8.19 -2.68 -4.47
CA THR A 196 -8.24 -3.89 -5.30
C THR A 196 -7.52 -5.04 -4.61
N THR A 197 -7.37 -6.18 -5.27
CA THR A 197 -6.63 -7.32 -4.71
C THR A 197 -5.20 -6.90 -4.37
N THR A 198 -4.65 -7.43 -3.28
CA THR A 198 -3.33 -7.02 -2.78
C THR A 198 -2.25 -7.11 -3.84
N ASN A 199 -2.26 -8.16 -4.67
CA ASN A 199 -1.31 -8.32 -5.76
C ASN A 199 -1.38 -7.17 -6.77
N ILE A 200 -2.57 -6.87 -7.28
CA ILE A 200 -2.79 -5.78 -8.24
C ILE A 200 -2.48 -4.41 -7.59
N ALA A 201 -2.95 -4.19 -6.38
CA ALA A 201 -2.72 -2.94 -5.67
C ALA A 201 -1.23 -2.65 -5.47
N THR A 202 -0.43 -3.67 -5.19
CA THR A 202 1.03 -3.55 -5.06
C THR A 202 1.68 -3.13 -6.38
N ASP A 203 1.32 -3.77 -7.50
CA ASP A 203 1.80 -3.40 -8.82
C ASP A 203 1.36 -1.96 -9.19
N HIS A 204 0.10 -1.64 -8.95
CA HIS A 204 -0.47 -0.32 -9.21
C HIS A 204 0.25 0.78 -8.41
N ASN A 205 0.61 0.51 -7.16
CA ASN A 205 1.31 1.48 -6.35
C ASN A 205 2.70 1.82 -6.91
N GLN A 206 3.43 0.84 -7.43
CA GLN A 206 4.72 1.08 -8.09
C GLN A 206 4.54 1.96 -9.33
N LEU A 207 3.55 1.66 -10.16
CA LEU A 207 3.22 2.48 -11.33
C LEU A 207 2.79 3.89 -10.93
N THR A 208 1.97 4.02 -9.89
CA THR A 208 1.51 5.31 -9.38
C THR A 208 2.68 6.22 -9.04
N MET A 209 3.66 5.74 -8.28
CA MET A 209 4.84 6.52 -7.92
C MET A 209 5.65 6.98 -9.15
N GLU A 210 5.85 6.09 -10.12
CA GLU A 210 6.55 6.43 -11.37
C GLU A 210 5.79 7.50 -12.15
N ILE A 211 4.48 7.35 -12.30
CA ILE A 211 3.65 8.28 -13.06
C ILE A 211 3.55 9.64 -12.37
N MET A 212 3.42 9.66 -11.05
CA MET A 212 3.42 10.90 -10.26
C MET A 212 4.64 11.78 -10.58
N GLN A 213 5.83 11.18 -10.60
CA GLN A 213 7.06 11.91 -10.92
C GLN A 213 7.10 12.38 -12.38
N LYS A 214 6.68 11.52 -13.32
CA LYS A 214 6.65 11.86 -14.75
C LYS A 214 5.67 12.98 -15.08
N VAL A 215 4.49 12.93 -14.49
CA VAL A 215 3.47 13.97 -14.70
C VAL A 215 3.90 15.27 -14.03
N ALA A 216 4.47 15.24 -12.82
CA ALA A 216 4.98 16.43 -12.16
C ALA A 216 5.98 17.19 -13.04
N ALA A 217 6.89 16.46 -13.72
CA ALA A 217 7.86 17.07 -14.62
C ALA A 217 7.21 17.81 -15.79
N ARG A 218 6.08 17.34 -16.32
CA ARG A 218 5.32 18.02 -17.38
C ARG A 218 4.76 19.37 -16.93
N HIS A 219 4.45 19.48 -15.65
CA HIS A 219 3.91 20.70 -15.02
C HIS A 219 4.99 21.65 -14.45
N GLY A 220 6.28 21.36 -14.72
CA GLY A 220 7.38 22.13 -14.12
C GLY A 220 7.47 21.96 -12.60
N LEU A 221 6.98 20.81 -12.11
CA LEU A 221 6.99 20.42 -10.70
C LEU A 221 7.92 19.21 -10.51
N VAL A 222 8.28 18.97 -9.25
CA VAL A 222 8.94 17.75 -8.81
C VAL A 222 8.11 17.14 -7.70
N CYS A 223 7.74 15.88 -7.87
CA CYS A 223 7.05 15.09 -6.88
C CYS A 223 8.09 14.40 -5.98
N LEU A 224 8.12 14.76 -4.70
CA LEU A 224 8.98 14.15 -3.71
C LEU A 224 8.22 13.00 -3.03
N LEU A 225 8.78 11.82 -3.09
CA LEU A 225 8.23 10.60 -2.50
C LEU A 225 9.05 10.12 -1.29
N HIS A 226 10.04 10.89 -0.86
CA HIS A 226 10.77 10.62 0.37
C HIS A 226 9.82 10.77 1.56
N GLU A 227 9.92 9.89 2.54
CA GLU A 227 9.02 9.84 3.70
C GLU A 227 9.08 11.12 4.55
N LYS A 228 10.24 11.77 4.62
CA LYS A 228 10.44 13.00 5.37
C LYS A 228 11.31 14.01 4.59
N PRO A 229 10.76 14.64 3.53
CA PRO A 229 11.54 15.56 2.72
C PRO A 229 11.89 16.87 3.45
N PHE A 230 11.10 17.26 4.43
CA PHE A 230 11.28 18.50 5.17
C PHE A 230 11.20 18.27 6.68
N ALA A 231 12.21 18.74 7.42
CA ALA A 231 12.21 18.68 8.87
C ALA A 231 11.20 19.66 9.49
N GLY A 232 10.60 19.28 10.62
CA GLY A 232 9.71 20.13 11.40
C GLY A 232 8.27 20.24 10.91
N VAL A 233 7.88 19.49 9.87
CA VAL A 233 6.50 19.34 9.38
C VAL A 233 6.18 17.86 9.21
N ASN A 234 4.95 17.50 8.90
CA ASN A 234 4.58 16.11 8.63
C ASN A 234 5.41 15.48 7.52
N GLY A 235 5.55 14.19 7.56
CA GLY A 235 6.11 13.39 6.48
C GLY A 235 5.06 12.78 5.59
N SER A 236 5.49 12.18 4.48
CA SER A 236 4.61 11.45 3.58
C SER A 236 4.49 10.00 4.00
N GLY A 237 3.27 9.57 4.17
CA GLY A 237 2.90 8.22 4.48
C GLY A 237 2.42 7.41 3.29
N LYS A 238 2.24 6.13 3.58
CA LYS A 238 1.54 5.22 2.73
C LYS A 238 0.67 4.33 3.61
N HIS A 239 -0.54 4.80 3.88
CA HIS A 239 -1.50 4.01 4.63
C HIS A 239 -2.02 2.88 3.74
N ASN A 240 -2.03 1.67 4.26
CA ASN A 240 -2.55 0.51 3.56
C ASN A 240 -3.87 0.08 4.19
N ASN A 241 -4.97 0.58 3.66
CA ASN A 241 -6.31 0.15 4.03
C ASN A 241 -6.56 -1.25 3.46
N TRP A 242 -6.62 -2.27 4.28
CA TRP A 242 -6.72 -3.64 3.81
C TRP A 242 -7.87 -4.42 4.43
N SER A 243 -8.28 -5.48 3.76
CA SER A 243 -9.37 -6.32 4.21
C SER A 243 -9.18 -7.77 3.73
N ILE A 244 -9.97 -8.66 4.31
CA ILE A 244 -10.08 -10.06 3.89
C ILE A 244 -11.54 -10.29 3.48
N SER A 245 -11.75 -10.66 2.22
CA SER A 245 -13.09 -10.81 1.66
C SER A 245 -13.27 -12.17 1.00
N THR A 246 -14.51 -12.62 0.94
CA THR A 246 -14.91 -13.84 0.23
C THR A 246 -15.30 -13.53 -1.21
N ASP A 247 -15.26 -14.51 -2.09
CA ASP A 247 -15.79 -14.45 -3.47
C ASP A 247 -17.29 -14.19 -3.51
N THR A 248 -18.01 -14.39 -2.41
CA THR A 248 -19.43 -14.08 -2.28
C THR A 248 -19.70 -12.66 -1.78
N GLY A 249 -18.67 -11.83 -1.62
CA GLY A 249 -18.77 -10.42 -1.23
C GLY A 249 -18.78 -10.17 0.29
N GLY A 250 -18.62 -11.20 1.12
CA GLY A 250 -18.53 -11.03 2.58
C GLY A 250 -17.15 -10.54 3.02
N ASN A 251 -17.10 -9.47 3.83
CA ASN A 251 -15.88 -9.01 4.48
C ASN A 251 -15.72 -9.71 5.84
N LEU A 252 -14.61 -10.44 6.03
CA LEU A 252 -14.36 -11.23 7.25
C LEU A 252 -13.93 -10.38 8.44
N LEU A 253 -13.53 -9.13 8.19
CA LEU A 253 -13.20 -8.12 9.21
C LEU A 253 -14.34 -7.13 9.45
N SER A 254 -15.56 -7.45 8.99
CA SER A 254 -16.74 -6.66 9.30
C SER A 254 -17.40 -7.18 10.58
N PRO A 255 -17.54 -6.33 11.62
CA PRO A 255 -18.16 -6.74 12.88
C PRO A 255 -19.64 -7.05 12.75
N GLY A 256 -20.31 -6.51 11.71
CA GLY A 256 -21.75 -6.59 11.58
C GLY A 256 -22.49 -5.66 12.56
N GLU A 257 -23.78 -5.89 12.76
CA GLU A 257 -24.59 -5.09 13.67
C GLU A 257 -24.43 -5.51 15.14
N THR A 258 -24.11 -6.77 15.36
CA THR A 258 -23.91 -7.36 16.69
C THR A 258 -22.54 -8.04 16.80
N PRO A 259 -21.45 -7.27 17.02
CA PRO A 259 -20.09 -7.81 17.05
C PRO A 259 -19.91 -8.94 18.05
N TYR A 260 -20.59 -8.88 19.19
CA TYR A 260 -20.51 -9.88 20.26
C TYR A 260 -21.15 -11.23 19.91
N GLU A 261 -22.05 -11.27 18.94
CA GLU A 261 -22.65 -12.50 18.41
C GLU A 261 -21.90 -13.04 17.19
N ASN A 262 -21.03 -12.24 16.60
CA ASN A 262 -20.28 -12.60 15.39
C ASN A 262 -18.96 -13.30 15.73
N ALA A 263 -19.06 -14.54 16.17
CA ALA A 263 -17.90 -15.35 16.55
C ALA A 263 -16.89 -15.54 15.39
N GLN A 264 -17.38 -15.59 14.14
CA GLN A 264 -16.51 -15.66 12.98
C GLN A 264 -15.64 -14.41 12.87
N PHE A 265 -16.24 -13.22 12.94
CA PHE A 265 -15.51 -11.96 12.92
C PHE A 265 -14.48 -11.88 14.06
N LEU A 266 -14.90 -12.20 15.29
CA LEU A 266 -14.03 -12.16 16.47
C LEU A 266 -12.82 -13.10 16.32
N LEU A 267 -13.02 -14.29 15.74
CA LEU A 267 -11.92 -15.22 15.49
C LEU A 267 -10.93 -14.67 14.46
N PHE A 268 -11.41 -14.09 13.35
CA PHE A 268 -10.52 -13.47 12.37
C PHE A 268 -9.80 -12.26 12.94
N LEU A 269 -10.48 -11.42 13.72
CA LEU A 269 -9.89 -10.29 14.42
C LEU A 269 -8.75 -10.73 15.35
N CYS A 270 -9.02 -11.69 16.23
CA CYS A 270 -8.00 -12.22 17.16
C CYS A 270 -6.83 -12.88 16.42
N ALA A 271 -7.10 -13.56 15.31
CA ALA A 271 -6.03 -14.16 14.50
C ALA A 271 -5.12 -13.10 13.88
N VAL A 272 -5.68 -11.97 13.42
CA VAL A 272 -4.90 -10.84 12.91
C VAL A 272 -4.08 -10.20 14.02
N ILE A 273 -4.69 -9.94 15.18
CA ILE A 273 -4.01 -9.36 16.36
C ILE A 273 -2.82 -10.23 16.75
N LYS A 274 -3.05 -11.54 16.87
CA LYS A 274 -1.98 -12.48 17.20
C LYS A 274 -0.89 -12.51 16.14
N ALA A 275 -1.24 -12.50 14.86
CA ALA A 275 -0.25 -12.50 13.79
C ALA A 275 0.61 -11.23 13.80
N VAL A 276 0.03 -10.06 14.10
CA VAL A 276 0.77 -8.81 14.26
C VAL A 276 1.74 -8.88 15.43
N ASP A 277 1.32 -9.44 16.55
CA ASP A 277 2.18 -9.61 17.73
C ASP A 277 3.30 -10.61 17.47
N ASP A 278 2.99 -11.79 16.95
CA ASP A 278 3.95 -12.86 16.69
C ASP A 278 5.00 -12.48 15.62
N TYR A 279 4.63 -11.65 14.64
CA TYR A 279 5.46 -11.30 13.48
C TYR A 279 5.79 -9.81 13.37
N GLN A 280 5.70 -9.07 14.47
CA GLN A 280 5.99 -7.63 14.50
C GLN A 280 7.40 -7.28 13.98
N ASP A 281 8.37 -8.17 14.14
CA ASP A 281 9.73 -7.95 13.65
C ASP A 281 9.77 -7.87 12.12
N LEU A 282 8.98 -8.68 11.42
CA LEU A 282 8.85 -8.61 9.96
C LEU A 282 8.17 -7.32 9.53
N LEU A 283 7.15 -6.87 10.27
CA LEU A 283 6.48 -5.59 10.00
C LEU A 283 7.45 -4.43 10.19
N ARG A 284 8.22 -4.42 11.29
CA ARG A 284 9.25 -3.41 11.53
C ARG A 284 10.33 -3.41 10.46
N LEU A 285 10.79 -4.61 10.04
CA LEU A 285 11.78 -4.73 8.97
C LEU A 285 11.29 -4.09 7.67
N SER A 286 10.00 -4.20 7.35
CA SER A 286 9.42 -3.63 6.13
C SER A 286 9.46 -2.10 6.09
N VAL A 287 9.52 -1.44 7.24
CA VAL A 287 9.55 0.03 7.39
C VAL A 287 10.90 0.57 7.86
N ALA A 288 11.86 -0.28 8.18
CA ALA A 288 13.19 0.09 8.68
C ALA A 288 14.11 0.54 7.54
N THR A 289 13.83 1.69 6.95
CA THR A 289 14.66 2.31 5.93
C THR A 289 15.32 3.57 6.48
N ALA A 290 16.45 3.98 5.90
CA ALA A 290 17.12 5.21 6.28
C ALA A 290 16.25 6.47 6.12
N GLY A 291 15.36 6.48 5.12
CA GLY A 291 14.38 7.55 4.92
C GLY A 291 13.37 7.62 6.06
N ASN A 292 12.92 6.47 6.51
CA ASN A 292 11.92 6.36 7.56
C ASN A 292 12.45 6.71 8.97
N ASP A 293 13.75 6.57 9.22
CA ASP A 293 14.37 6.97 10.48
C ASP A 293 14.14 8.46 10.80
N HIS A 294 14.04 9.31 9.80
CA HIS A 294 13.75 10.73 9.96
C HIS A 294 12.29 11.02 10.30
N ARG A 295 11.45 10.05 10.13
CA ARG A 295 10.02 10.14 10.37
C ARG A 295 9.59 9.56 11.69
N LEU A 296 10.38 8.65 12.26
CA LEU A 296 10.08 8.00 13.54
C LEU A 296 9.82 9.03 14.64
N GLY A 297 8.65 8.91 15.31
CA GLY A 297 8.24 9.79 16.38
C GLY A 297 7.71 11.17 15.94
N ALA A 298 7.58 11.45 14.65
CA ALA A 298 6.87 12.63 14.15
C ALA A 298 5.37 12.36 14.02
N ASN A 299 4.57 13.42 13.81
CA ASN A 299 3.13 13.31 13.63
C ASN A 299 2.81 12.30 12.53
N GLU A 300 1.81 11.46 12.76
CA GLU A 300 1.42 10.33 11.90
C GLU A 300 2.56 9.37 11.54
N ALA A 301 3.66 9.50 12.23
CA ALA A 301 4.76 8.60 12.00
C ALA A 301 4.52 7.29 12.70
N PRO A 302 4.70 6.23 12.01
CA PRO A 302 4.96 4.96 12.59
C PRO A 302 6.42 4.94 13.07
N PRO A 303 6.88 4.24 13.67
CA PRO A 303 6.61 3.18 14.49
C PRO A 303 7.79 2.34 14.75
N ALA A 304 8.55 2.79 15.61
CA ALA A 304 9.20 1.86 16.49
C ALA A 304 8.14 1.11 17.35
N ILE A 305 6.94 1.64 17.42
CA ILE A 305 5.84 1.09 18.23
C ILE A 305 4.70 0.68 17.33
N ILE A 306 4.34 -0.60 17.39
CA ILE A 306 3.14 -1.14 16.76
C ILE A 306 2.04 -1.09 17.82
N SER A 307 1.01 -0.29 17.58
CA SER A 307 -0.17 -0.21 18.43
C SER A 307 -1.42 -0.57 17.66
N MET A 308 -2.41 -1.09 18.37
CA MET A 308 -3.72 -1.38 17.81
C MET A 308 -4.76 -0.52 18.51
N PHE A 309 -5.64 0.06 17.72
CA PHE A 309 -6.80 0.78 18.21
C PHE A 309 -8.07 0.10 17.71
N LEU A 310 -8.85 -0.43 18.64
CA LEU A 310 -10.10 -1.15 18.34
C LEU A 310 -11.35 -0.30 18.56
N GLY A 311 -11.17 0.85 19.18
CA GLY A 311 -12.26 1.64 19.75
C GLY A 311 -12.79 1.05 21.05
N ASP A 312 -13.53 1.86 21.78
CA ASP A 312 -13.97 1.52 23.13
C ASP A 312 -14.90 0.29 23.15
N GLU A 313 -15.79 0.16 22.16
CA GLU A 313 -16.77 -0.93 22.09
C GLU A 313 -16.11 -2.31 21.91
N LEU A 314 -15.19 -2.44 20.95
CA LEU A 314 -14.50 -3.71 20.72
C LEU A 314 -13.49 -4.03 21.81
N THR A 315 -12.83 -3.02 22.37
CA THR A 315 -11.92 -3.20 23.50
C THR A 315 -12.68 -3.75 24.70
N GLU A 316 -13.80 -3.14 25.11
CA GLU A 316 -14.62 -3.62 26.21
C GLU A 316 -15.21 -5.02 25.96
N LEU A 317 -15.59 -5.30 24.71
CA LEU A 317 -16.06 -6.63 24.32
C LEU A 317 -14.95 -7.68 24.51
N LEU A 318 -13.75 -7.42 24.05
CA LEU A 318 -12.63 -8.37 24.19
C LEU A 318 -12.21 -8.54 25.66
N ASP A 319 -12.18 -7.46 26.44
CA ASP A 319 -11.90 -7.50 27.87
C ASP A 319 -12.98 -8.29 28.64
N ALA A 320 -14.25 -8.17 28.23
CA ALA A 320 -15.33 -8.94 28.80
C ALA A 320 -15.20 -10.43 28.47
N LEU A 321 -14.84 -10.76 27.25
CA LEU A 321 -14.61 -12.15 26.83
C LEU A 321 -13.42 -12.77 27.58
N GLU A 322 -12.30 -12.06 27.69
CA GLU A 322 -11.11 -12.51 28.42
C GLU A 322 -11.43 -12.77 29.89
N ALA A 323 -12.18 -11.88 30.52
CA ALA A 323 -12.61 -12.01 31.94
C ALA A 323 -13.76 -13.00 32.16
N GLY A 324 -14.28 -13.62 31.10
CA GLY A 324 -15.45 -14.52 31.20
C GLY A 324 -16.71 -13.81 31.68
N ARG A 325 -16.83 -12.49 31.48
CA ARG A 325 -17.98 -11.69 31.90
C ARG A 325 -18.98 -11.55 30.73
N ALA A 326 -20.26 -11.41 31.09
CA ALA A 326 -21.25 -11.04 30.08
C ALA A 326 -20.99 -9.62 29.59
N TYR A 327 -20.96 -9.46 28.25
CA TYR A 327 -20.90 -8.15 27.63
C TYR A 327 -22.24 -7.45 27.74
N SER A 328 -22.25 -6.20 28.19
CA SER A 328 -23.46 -5.39 28.31
C SER A 328 -23.47 -4.31 27.21
N GLU A 329 -24.47 -4.35 26.35
CA GLU A 329 -24.69 -3.34 25.29
C GLU A 329 -24.90 -1.89 25.83
N LYS A 330 -24.87 -1.69 27.13
CA LYS A 330 -25.13 -0.39 27.79
C LYS A 330 -24.02 0.63 27.59
N SER A 331 -22.85 0.24 27.14
CA SER A 331 -21.74 1.15 26.84
C SER A 331 -21.76 1.68 25.42
N LYS A 332 -22.92 1.83 24.80
CA LYS A 332 -22.99 2.58 23.55
C LYS A 332 -22.46 3.99 23.82
N CYS A 333 -21.20 4.18 23.50
CA CYS A 333 -20.59 5.50 23.51
C CYS A 333 -21.43 6.38 22.58
N LYS A 334 -22.31 7.16 23.15
CA LYS A 334 -23.00 8.23 22.45
C LYS A 334 -21.93 9.26 22.15
N MET A 335 -21.33 9.15 20.98
CA MET A 335 -20.54 10.24 20.45
C MET A 335 -21.51 11.41 20.26
N SER A 336 -21.49 12.35 21.20
CA SER A 336 -22.18 13.62 21.06
C SER A 336 -21.41 14.41 20.03
N VAL A 337 -21.79 14.27 18.78
CA VAL A 337 -21.33 15.18 17.73
C VAL A 337 -22.05 16.48 18.01
N GLY A 338 -21.31 17.60 18.13
CA GLY A 338 -21.85 18.93 18.42
C GLY A 338 -22.84 19.50 17.41
N VAL A 339 -23.46 18.65 16.61
CA VAL A 339 -24.48 18.96 15.61
C VAL A 339 -25.76 19.52 16.26
N ASP A 340 -26.02 19.20 17.52
CA ASP A 340 -27.17 19.70 18.25
C ASP A 340 -27.04 21.20 18.60
N VAL A 341 -25.85 21.77 18.42
CA VAL A 341 -25.56 23.20 18.70
C VAL A 341 -25.63 24.05 17.44
N LEU A 342 -25.66 23.44 16.27
CA LEU A 342 -25.80 24.18 15.01
C LEU A 342 -27.29 24.42 14.72
N PRO A 343 -27.70 25.65 14.34
CA PRO A 343 -29.02 25.90 13.81
C PRO A 343 -29.18 25.03 12.55
N SER A 344 -29.91 23.94 12.68
CA SER A 344 -29.93 22.87 11.72
C SER A 344 -30.66 23.25 10.45
N PHE A 345 -30.06 22.94 9.34
CA PHE A 345 -30.69 23.02 8.02
C PHE A 345 -31.08 21.62 7.50
N THR A 346 -30.46 20.59 7.99
CA THR A 346 -30.78 19.21 7.60
C THR A 346 -30.54 18.27 8.79
N LYS A 347 -31.41 17.28 8.94
CA LYS A 347 -31.12 16.17 9.84
C LYS A 347 -30.06 15.30 9.18
N ASP A 348 -28.93 15.12 9.85
CA ASP A 348 -27.93 14.17 9.42
C ASP A 348 -28.55 12.76 9.42
N THR A 349 -28.64 12.15 8.24
CA THR A 349 -29.14 10.80 8.04
C THR A 349 -28.04 9.75 8.00
N THR A 350 -26.79 10.17 8.22
CA THR A 350 -25.63 9.26 8.23
C THR A 350 -25.81 8.23 9.35
N ASP A 351 -25.69 6.96 8.98
CA ASP A 351 -25.69 5.87 9.95
C ASP A 351 -24.40 5.88 10.78
N ARG A 352 -24.46 6.57 11.90
CA ARG A 352 -23.33 6.76 12.84
C ARG A 352 -22.75 5.43 13.33
N LYS A 353 -23.59 4.40 13.49
CA LYS A 353 -23.14 3.06 13.92
C LYS A 353 -22.28 2.42 12.84
N LYS A 354 -22.65 2.61 11.60
CA LYS A 354 -21.96 2.02 10.46
C LYS A 354 -20.60 2.69 10.21
N THR A 355 -20.55 3.99 10.29
CA THR A 355 -19.33 4.80 10.09
C THR A 355 -18.30 4.51 11.20
N ILE A 356 -18.70 4.58 12.47
CA ILE A 356 -17.81 4.31 13.61
C ILE A 356 -17.28 2.88 13.58
N ARG A 357 -18.12 1.89 13.29
CA ARG A 357 -17.71 0.49 13.24
C ARG A 357 -16.77 0.18 12.09
N THR A 358 -16.98 0.79 10.95
CA THR A 358 -16.11 0.58 9.78
C THR A 358 -14.75 1.23 9.99
N GLU A 359 -14.71 2.44 10.51
CA GLU A 359 -13.46 3.12 10.85
C GLU A 359 -12.69 2.40 11.95
N THR A 360 -13.36 1.95 13.00
CA THR A 360 -12.71 1.26 14.14
C THR A 360 -12.04 -0.03 13.72
N VAL A 361 -12.64 -0.82 12.85
CA VAL A 361 -12.05 -2.06 12.36
C VAL A 361 -10.97 -1.81 11.30
N LEU A 362 -11.13 -0.76 10.51
CA LEU A 362 -10.15 -0.39 9.51
C LEU A 362 -8.88 0.20 10.13
N HIS A 363 -9.00 0.99 11.18
CA HIS A 363 -7.86 1.55 11.92
C HIS A 363 -7.05 0.54 12.70
N LEU A 364 -7.49 -0.70 12.78
CA LEU A 364 -6.81 -1.74 13.55
C LEU A 364 -5.33 -1.93 13.21
N LEU A 365 -4.92 -1.55 12.01
CA LEU A 365 -3.55 -1.74 11.54
C LEU A 365 -3.02 -0.56 10.72
N LEU A 366 -3.76 0.51 10.62
CA LEU A 366 -3.53 1.57 9.65
C LEU A 366 -2.59 2.66 10.10
N SER A 367 -2.31 2.75 11.37
CA SER A 367 -1.22 3.58 11.88
C SER A 367 0.16 3.02 11.50
N GLN A 368 0.19 1.88 10.83
CA GLN A 368 1.40 1.32 10.28
C GLN A 368 1.49 1.63 8.79
N GLU A 369 2.26 2.62 8.49
CA GLU A 369 2.83 2.77 7.18
C GLU A 369 3.76 1.60 6.90
N ILE A 370 3.18 0.51 6.46
CA ILE A 370 3.98 -0.49 5.78
C ILE A 370 4.32 0.16 4.45
N SER A 371 5.40 0.91 4.45
CA SER A 371 6.01 1.35 3.21
C SER A 371 6.47 0.11 2.47
N LEU A 372 5.61 -0.39 1.59
CA LEU A 372 6.02 -1.42 0.60
C LEU A 372 7.14 -0.88 -0.29
N ASN A 373 7.43 0.41 -0.19
CA ASN A 373 8.57 1.06 -0.85
C ASN A 373 9.92 0.65 -0.31
N SER A 374 10.02 0.17 0.92
CA SER A 374 11.30 -0.29 1.45
C SER A 374 11.88 -1.48 0.68
N VAL A 375 11.14 -1.95 -0.30
CA VAL A 375 11.49 -3.12 -1.10
C VAL A 375 11.58 -2.80 -2.59
N CYS A 376 11.57 -1.53 -3.00
CA CYS A 376 11.99 -1.15 -4.33
C CYS A 376 13.52 -1.13 -4.40
N TRP A 377 14.07 -2.18 -4.94
CA TRP A 377 15.38 -2.10 -5.52
C TRP A 377 15.28 -1.22 -6.76
N ASP A 378 16.21 -0.29 -6.90
CA ASP A 378 16.48 0.34 -8.18
C ASP A 378 16.61 -0.75 -9.22
N LEU A 379 15.59 -0.87 -10.07
CA LEU A 379 15.81 -1.49 -11.36
C LEU A 379 16.82 -0.58 -12.04
N PRO A 380 17.98 -1.09 -12.44
CA PRO A 380 18.93 -0.27 -13.15
C PRO A 380 18.19 0.35 -14.33
N THR A 381 18.19 1.68 -14.38
CA THR A 381 17.77 2.41 -15.55
C THR A 381 18.56 1.83 -16.70
N VAL A 382 17.89 1.12 -17.60
CA VAL A 382 18.48 0.75 -18.88
C VAL A 382 18.76 2.07 -19.56
N SER A 383 20.00 2.53 -19.42
CA SER A 383 20.50 3.65 -20.18
C SER A 383 20.41 3.25 -21.65
N HIS A 384 19.54 3.90 -22.41
CA HIS A 384 19.60 3.84 -23.85
C HIS A 384 20.96 4.41 -24.25
N ALA A 385 21.83 3.55 -24.72
CA ALA A 385 22.98 3.98 -25.45
C ALA A 385 22.48 4.69 -26.72
N PRO A 386 22.99 5.87 -27.08
CA PRO A 386 22.68 6.50 -28.35
C PRO A 386 23.27 5.65 -29.47
N THR A 387 22.47 5.39 -30.49
CA THR A 387 22.91 4.89 -31.78
C THR A 387 23.76 5.93 -32.50
#